data_2664284ce09cdd0c0e62c3d95ecdcbe2
#
_entry.id   2664284ce09cdd0c0e62c3d95ecdcbe2
#
_cell.length_a   1.000
_cell.length_b   1.000
_cell.length_c   1.000
_cell.angle_alpha   90.00
_cell.angle_beta   90.00
_cell.angle_gamma   90.00
#
_symmetry.space_group_name_H-M   'P 1'
#
loop_
_entity.id
_entity.type
_entity.pdbx_description
1 polymer ?
#
loop_
_entity_poly.entity_id
_entity_poly.type
_entity_poly.pdbx_seq_one_letter_code
_entity_poly.pdbx_strand_id
1 'polypeptide(L)'
;YVVTGPNDAKLLGIANSLSANGGTDLSAGLNKGYALAQKNFESTKLNRVIVISDGVANVGQTDEKIIGQGALLNDGDGIYLVGVGVGEGVNDMMMDTVTDAGRGAYVFVDSSAEAKRMFDTRFDEVMDVAARGVQVELRLPWYMGIEKFYGEEYSTNPKEIEPQHLAPGDAMVFSQVVRACSSTEYSSADPIEVIARWQTPVSHLEKEVSVQSTFGALLATQTKYQDKAAAIIAYAEALKDPLTAKDQLTATLAKIAAVDPAGTDPELSEIKGLIQKALTLY
;
A
#
# COMPACT_ATOMS: atom_id res chain seq x y z
N TYR A 1 -23.95 15.02 12.45
CA TYR A 1 -23.70 16.45 12.24
C TYR A 1 -23.06 16.69 10.88
N VAL A 2 -23.66 17.60 10.13
CA VAL A 2 -23.13 17.99 8.81
C VAL A 2 -22.15 19.14 8.99
N VAL A 3 -20.90 18.90 8.60
CA VAL A 3 -19.81 19.90 8.64
C VAL A 3 -20.01 20.93 7.51
N THR A 4 -19.89 22.20 7.81
CA THR A 4 -20.12 23.29 6.85
C THR A 4 -18.86 23.75 6.12
N GLY A 5 -17.72 23.18 6.45
CA GLY A 5 -16.43 23.45 5.79
C GLY A 5 -15.26 23.38 6.77
N PRO A 6 -14.04 23.69 6.30
CA PRO A 6 -12.81 23.53 7.08
C PRO A 6 -12.72 24.44 8.31
N ASN A 7 -13.48 25.55 8.31
CA ASN A 7 -13.55 26.51 9.42
C ASN A 7 -14.82 26.36 10.25
N ASP A 8 -15.46 25.21 10.24
CA ASP A 8 -16.66 24.95 11.04
C ASP A 8 -16.35 25.09 12.54
N ALA A 9 -16.89 26.14 13.15
CA ALA A 9 -16.59 26.48 14.53
C ALA A 9 -16.98 25.40 15.54
N LYS A 10 -18.04 24.63 15.24
CA LYS A 10 -18.48 23.53 16.11
C LYS A 10 -17.52 22.35 16.02
N LEU A 11 -17.08 21.98 14.80
CA LEU A 11 -16.10 20.93 14.61
C LEU A 11 -14.77 21.28 15.27
N LEU A 12 -14.27 22.49 15.04
CA LEU A 12 -13.04 23.00 15.67
C LEU A 12 -13.16 23.07 17.20
N GLY A 13 -14.33 23.47 17.71
CA GLY A 13 -14.61 23.47 19.15
C GLY A 13 -14.57 22.07 19.75
N ILE A 14 -15.14 21.07 19.07
CA ILE A 14 -15.06 19.67 19.49
C ILE A 14 -13.59 19.19 19.48
N ALA A 15 -12.86 19.40 18.39
CA ALA A 15 -11.48 18.99 18.27
C ALA A 15 -10.59 19.60 19.38
N ASN A 16 -10.74 20.89 19.64
CA ASN A 16 -10.01 21.59 20.69
C ASN A 16 -10.40 21.20 22.13
N SER A 17 -11.56 20.57 22.32
CA SER A 17 -12.00 20.09 23.63
C SER A 17 -11.48 18.69 23.96
N LEU A 18 -10.89 17.97 22.98
CA LEU A 18 -10.34 16.65 23.23
C LEU A 18 -9.12 16.74 24.16
N SER A 19 -9.04 15.83 25.08
CA SER A 19 -7.90 15.69 26.00
C SER A 19 -7.58 14.21 26.19
N ALA A 20 -6.30 13.89 26.31
CA ALA A 20 -5.84 12.54 26.61
C ALA A 20 -6.33 12.13 28.00
N ASN A 21 -7.02 10.99 28.09
CA ASN A 21 -7.55 10.46 29.34
C ASN A 21 -7.79 8.96 29.27
N GLY A 22 -7.38 8.21 30.30
CA GLY A 22 -7.61 6.77 30.43
C GLY A 22 -6.75 5.92 29.49
N GLY A 23 -7.31 4.79 29.09
CA GLY A 23 -6.67 3.87 28.14
C GLY A 23 -7.30 3.99 26.73
N THR A 24 -6.72 3.26 25.79
CA THR A 24 -7.14 3.23 24.39
C THR A 24 -7.91 1.93 24.09
N ASP A 25 -9.22 2.02 23.93
CA ASP A 25 -10.07 0.94 23.42
C ASP A 25 -10.40 1.20 21.94
N LEU A 26 -9.48 0.78 21.09
CA LEU A 26 -9.58 0.97 19.64
C LEU A 26 -10.80 0.24 19.06
N SER A 27 -11.06 -0.99 19.54
CA SER A 27 -12.19 -1.80 19.09
C SER A 27 -13.54 -1.12 19.36
N ALA A 28 -13.73 -0.60 20.57
CA ALA A 28 -14.94 0.13 20.91
C ALA A 28 -15.09 1.42 20.09
N GLY A 29 -13.98 2.12 19.84
CA GLY A 29 -13.95 3.32 18.99
C GLY A 29 -14.38 3.02 17.55
N LEU A 30 -13.76 2.00 16.93
CA LEU A 30 -14.10 1.56 15.58
C LEU A 30 -15.55 1.10 15.45
N ASN A 31 -16.04 0.27 16.38
CA ASN A 31 -17.44 -0.19 16.37
C ASN A 31 -18.43 0.97 16.41
N LYS A 32 -18.16 2.01 17.21
CA LYS A 32 -18.99 3.22 17.25
C LYS A 32 -18.89 4.02 15.94
N GLY A 33 -17.70 4.15 15.38
CA GLY A 33 -17.45 4.82 14.11
C GLY A 33 -18.24 4.16 12.98
N TYR A 34 -18.11 2.84 12.84
CA TYR A 34 -18.83 2.07 11.83
C TYR A 34 -20.36 2.12 12.03
N ALA A 35 -20.86 1.97 13.25
CA ALA A 35 -22.30 2.10 13.52
C ALA A 35 -22.85 3.49 13.13
N LEU A 36 -22.06 4.54 13.32
CA LEU A 36 -22.42 5.88 12.90
C LEU A 36 -22.37 6.03 11.37
N ALA A 37 -21.36 5.48 10.72
CA ALA A 37 -21.23 5.49 9.26
C ALA A 37 -22.37 4.70 8.60
N GLN A 38 -22.69 3.50 9.09
CA GLN A 38 -23.83 2.71 8.61
C GLN A 38 -25.16 3.44 8.73
N LYS A 39 -25.39 4.12 9.85
CA LYS A 39 -26.63 4.91 10.07
C LYS A 39 -26.80 6.04 9.06
N ASN A 40 -25.69 6.58 8.55
CA ASN A 40 -25.67 7.71 7.62
C ASN A 40 -25.19 7.31 6.23
N PHE A 41 -25.17 6.03 5.92
CA PHE A 41 -24.66 5.49 4.66
C PHE A 41 -25.45 6.02 3.46
N GLU A 42 -24.72 6.50 2.46
CA GLU A 42 -25.26 6.88 1.15
C GLU A 42 -24.46 6.15 0.06
N SER A 43 -25.10 5.23 -0.65
CA SER A 43 -24.44 4.37 -1.67
C SER A 43 -23.82 5.15 -2.85
N THR A 44 -24.19 6.41 -3.03
CA THR A 44 -23.65 7.29 -4.09
C THR A 44 -22.53 8.21 -3.60
N LYS A 45 -22.13 8.08 -2.35
CA LYS A 45 -21.08 8.88 -1.71
C LYS A 45 -19.97 8.01 -1.16
N LEU A 46 -18.84 8.60 -0.92
CA LEU A 46 -17.76 7.96 -0.16
C LEU A 46 -18.15 7.89 1.31
N ASN A 47 -18.15 6.69 1.86
CA ASN A 47 -18.44 6.43 3.26
C ASN A 47 -17.15 5.97 3.92
N ARG A 48 -16.68 6.68 4.94
CA ARG A 48 -15.41 6.37 5.58
C ARG A 48 -15.46 6.50 7.09
N VAL A 49 -14.71 5.66 7.75
CA VAL A 49 -14.30 5.82 9.15
C VAL A 49 -12.83 6.22 9.15
N ILE A 50 -12.48 7.26 9.87
CA ILE A 50 -11.10 7.68 10.07
C ILE A 50 -10.75 7.42 11.53
N VAL A 51 -9.74 6.59 11.76
CA VAL A 51 -9.20 6.34 13.10
C VAL A 51 -7.86 7.06 13.24
N ILE A 52 -7.73 7.85 14.29
CA ILE A 52 -6.50 8.58 14.63
C ILE A 52 -6.03 8.05 15.98
N SER A 53 -4.81 7.52 16.04
CA SER A 53 -4.25 6.98 17.27
C SER A 53 -2.76 7.34 17.42
N ASP A 54 -2.37 7.64 18.65
CA ASP A 54 -0.98 7.91 19.06
C ASP A 54 -0.33 6.74 19.79
N GLY A 55 -1.00 5.61 19.88
CA GLY A 55 -0.50 4.50 20.66
C GLY A 55 -1.17 3.16 20.41
N VAL A 56 -0.81 2.22 21.25
CA VAL A 56 -1.26 0.84 21.22
C VAL A 56 -2.62 0.73 21.91
N ALA A 57 -3.54 -0.03 21.33
CA ALA A 57 -4.74 -0.46 22.03
C ALA A 57 -4.34 -1.23 23.30
N ASN A 58 -4.78 -0.76 24.46
CA ASN A 58 -4.41 -1.31 25.76
C ASN A 58 -5.61 -1.61 26.67
N VAL A 59 -6.81 -1.35 26.20
CA VAL A 59 -8.08 -1.63 26.87
C VAL A 59 -9.03 -2.32 25.89
N GLY A 60 -9.89 -3.19 26.40
CA GLY A 60 -10.86 -3.93 25.59
C GLY A 60 -10.20 -5.01 24.75
N GLN A 61 -10.65 -5.15 23.49
CA GLN A 61 -10.03 -6.07 22.54
C GLN A 61 -8.73 -5.46 21.98
N THR A 62 -7.61 -6.14 22.20
CA THR A 62 -6.27 -5.68 21.79
C THR A 62 -5.62 -6.54 20.70
N ASP A 63 -6.26 -7.65 20.31
CA ASP A 63 -5.81 -8.48 19.20
C ASP A 63 -6.14 -7.80 17.86
N GLU A 64 -5.10 -7.47 17.11
CA GLU A 64 -5.21 -6.74 15.85
C GLU A 64 -6.04 -7.47 14.80
N LYS A 65 -5.95 -8.81 14.76
CA LYS A 65 -6.71 -9.62 13.79
C LYS A 65 -8.20 -9.61 14.08
N ILE A 66 -8.59 -9.62 15.37
CA ILE A 66 -10.00 -9.55 15.76
C ILE A 66 -10.56 -8.16 15.49
N ILE A 67 -9.76 -7.11 15.75
CA ILE A 67 -10.14 -5.73 15.42
C ILE A 67 -10.28 -5.58 13.90
N GLY A 68 -9.33 -6.11 13.14
CA GLY A 68 -9.34 -6.10 11.67
C GLY A 68 -10.54 -6.84 11.07
N GLN A 69 -10.98 -7.98 11.65
CA GLN A 69 -12.20 -8.68 11.20
C GLN A 69 -13.45 -7.78 11.27
N GLY A 70 -13.55 -6.94 12.30
CA GLY A 70 -14.61 -5.94 12.39
C GLY A 70 -14.58 -4.91 11.28
N ALA A 71 -13.38 -4.48 10.88
CA ALA A 71 -13.18 -3.56 9.75
C ALA A 71 -13.55 -4.23 8.41
N LEU A 72 -13.10 -5.47 8.17
CA LEU A 72 -13.37 -6.23 6.95
C LEU A 72 -14.88 -6.45 6.70
N LEU A 73 -15.66 -6.71 7.75
CA LEU A 73 -17.11 -6.87 7.61
C LEU A 73 -17.79 -5.61 7.08
N ASN A 74 -17.28 -4.44 7.43
CA ASN A 74 -17.83 -3.16 7.01
C ASN A 74 -17.36 -2.71 5.61
N ASP A 75 -16.21 -3.18 5.14
CA ASP A 75 -15.79 -2.97 3.75
C ASP A 75 -16.81 -3.56 2.76
N GLY A 76 -17.33 -4.75 3.05
CA GLY A 76 -18.37 -5.38 2.23
C GLY A 76 -19.60 -4.47 2.04
N ASP A 77 -19.88 -3.62 3.00
CA ASP A 77 -20.96 -2.63 2.95
C ASP A 77 -20.57 -1.31 2.25
N GLY A 78 -19.29 -1.17 1.82
CA GLY A 78 -18.78 0.04 1.15
C GLY A 78 -18.40 1.17 2.12
N ILE A 79 -18.07 0.84 3.36
CA ILE A 79 -17.54 1.77 4.37
C ILE A 79 -16.07 1.45 4.59
N TYR A 80 -15.19 2.31 4.11
CA TYR A 80 -13.74 2.10 4.16
C TYR A 80 -13.11 2.73 5.40
N LEU A 81 -11.99 2.18 5.85
CA LEU A 81 -11.22 2.68 6.97
C LEU A 81 -10.00 3.47 6.50
N VAL A 82 -9.73 4.60 7.14
CA VAL A 82 -8.43 5.29 7.04
C VAL A 82 -7.80 5.31 8.42
N GLY A 83 -6.60 4.79 8.53
CA GLY A 83 -5.79 4.82 9.75
C GLY A 83 -4.79 5.96 9.72
N VAL A 84 -4.73 6.71 10.81
CA VAL A 84 -3.75 7.78 11.00
C VAL A 84 -2.98 7.53 12.29
N GLY A 85 -1.72 7.15 12.15
CA GLY A 85 -0.79 7.04 13.27
C GLY A 85 -0.12 8.38 13.55
N VAL A 86 -0.06 8.79 14.81
CA VAL A 86 0.61 10.04 15.22
C VAL A 86 1.55 9.80 16.38
N GLY A 87 2.73 10.46 16.37
CA GLY A 87 3.70 10.41 17.47
C GLY A 87 4.65 9.21 17.42
N GLU A 88 5.62 9.17 18.34
CA GLU A 88 6.73 8.21 18.36
C GLU A 88 6.37 6.81 18.89
N GLY A 89 5.20 6.63 19.49
CA GLY A 89 4.79 5.40 20.16
C GLY A 89 3.71 4.60 19.45
N VAL A 90 3.39 4.95 18.21
CA VAL A 90 2.34 4.29 17.45
C VAL A 90 2.70 2.83 17.14
N ASN A 91 1.72 1.94 17.23
CA ASN A 91 1.89 0.57 16.78
C ASN A 91 1.55 0.47 15.30
N ASP A 92 2.56 0.69 14.45
CA ASP A 92 2.42 0.66 12.99
C ASP A 92 1.84 -0.67 12.51
N MET A 93 2.31 -1.81 13.04
CA MET A 93 1.83 -3.14 12.64
C MET A 93 0.33 -3.31 12.93
N MET A 94 -0.15 -2.84 14.07
CA MET A 94 -1.56 -2.93 14.40
C MET A 94 -2.40 -2.01 13.51
N MET A 95 -1.95 -0.78 13.30
CA MET A 95 -2.65 0.19 12.45
C MET A 95 -2.72 -0.31 11.01
N ASP A 96 -1.62 -0.81 10.47
CA ASP A 96 -1.52 -1.43 9.16
C ASP A 96 -2.49 -2.61 9.03
N THR A 97 -2.40 -3.61 9.91
CA THR A 97 -3.29 -4.78 9.92
C THR A 97 -4.78 -4.40 9.96
N VAL A 98 -5.13 -3.40 10.76
CA VAL A 98 -6.53 -2.98 10.92
C VAL A 98 -7.02 -2.19 9.71
N THR A 99 -6.17 -1.35 9.12
CA THR A 99 -6.54 -0.56 7.94
C THR A 99 -6.55 -1.39 6.68
N ASP A 100 -5.66 -2.35 6.52
CA ASP A 100 -5.67 -3.32 5.42
C ASP A 100 -6.98 -4.12 5.43
N ALA A 101 -7.36 -4.64 6.59
CA ALA A 101 -8.64 -5.34 6.73
C ALA A 101 -9.85 -4.44 6.41
N GLY A 102 -9.77 -3.15 6.71
CA GLY A 102 -10.77 -2.13 6.34
C GLY A 102 -10.59 -1.57 4.93
N ARG A 103 -9.64 -2.12 4.17
CA ARG A 103 -9.30 -1.75 2.79
C ARG A 103 -9.14 -0.26 2.58
N GLY A 104 -8.44 0.36 3.48
CA GLY A 104 -8.14 1.78 3.47
C GLY A 104 -6.65 2.07 3.53
N ALA A 105 -6.32 3.35 3.58
CA ALA A 105 -4.94 3.80 3.68
C ALA A 105 -4.51 3.91 5.14
N TYR A 106 -3.29 3.46 5.44
CA TYR A 106 -2.57 3.83 6.66
C TYR A 106 -1.63 5.01 6.37
N VAL A 107 -1.71 6.03 7.20
CA VAL A 107 -0.89 7.25 7.08
C VAL A 107 -0.21 7.50 8.41
N PHE A 108 1.11 7.58 8.42
CA PHE A 108 1.87 8.02 9.57
C PHE A 108 2.15 9.52 9.49
N VAL A 109 1.83 10.25 10.55
CA VAL A 109 1.97 11.70 10.64
C VAL A 109 2.95 12.05 11.77
N ASP A 110 4.17 12.37 11.41
CA ASP A 110 5.24 12.77 12.33
C ASP A 110 5.29 14.27 12.62
N SER A 111 4.64 15.08 11.79
CA SER A 111 4.73 16.53 11.82
C SER A 111 3.47 17.22 11.28
N SER A 112 3.31 18.50 11.64
CA SER A 112 2.25 19.34 11.07
C SER A 112 2.41 19.55 9.56
N ALA A 113 3.63 19.47 9.03
CA ALA A 113 3.89 19.56 7.60
C ALA A 113 3.38 18.30 6.89
N GLU A 114 3.61 17.13 7.48
CA GLU A 114 3.09 15.85 6.96
C GLU A 114 1.57 15.79 7.06
N ALA A 115 0.97 16.21 8.18
CA ALA A 115 -0.48 16.34 8.30
C ALA A 115 -1.08 17.19 7.18
N LYS A 116 -0.45 18.33 6.90
CA LYS A 116 -0.89 19.20 5.80
C LYS A 116 -0.70 18.53 4.44
N ARG A 117 0.40 17.84 4.20
CA ARG A 117 0.63 17.12 2.95
C ARG A 117 -0.44 16.09 2.69
N MET A 118 -0.80 15.27 3.69
CA MET A 118 -1.75 14.18 3.56
C MET A 118 -3.21 14.64 3.51
N PHE A 119 -3.59 15.62 4.32
CA PHE A 119 -5.00 16.06 4.46
C PHE A 119 -5.35 17.36 3.71
N ASP A 120 -4.41 17.94 2.99
CA ASP A 120 -4.65 19.09 2.11
C ASP A 120 -4.18 18.76 0.68
N THR A 121 -2.86 18.55 0.47
CA THR A 121 -2.29 18.38 -0.86
C THR A 121 -2.64 17.02 -1.49
N ARG A 122 -2.65 15.94 -0.69
CA ARG A 122 -2.92 14.56 -1.12
C ARG A 122 -4.26 14.03 -0.59
N PHE A 123 -5.20 14.94 -0.28
CA PHE A 123 -6.47 14.56 0.33
C PHE A 123 -7.23 13.50 -0.48
N ASP A 124 -7.31 13.67 -1.79
CA ASP A 124 -8.00 12.71 -2.66
C ASP A 124 -7.32 11.34 -2.69
N GLU A 125 -5.98 11.31 -2.62
CA GLU A 125 -5.20 10.06 -2.57
C GLU A 125 -5.44 9.29 -1.26
N VAL A 126 -5.72 9.97 -0.17
CA VAL A 126 -5.99 9.33 1.14
C VAL A 126 -7.47 8.98 1.29
N MET A 127 -8.35 9.81 0.72
CA MET A 127 -9.79 9.73 1.00
C MET A 127 -10.61 9.12 -0.13
N ASP A 128 -10.11 9.00 -1.35
CA ASP A 128 -10.88 8.46 -2.47
C ASP A 128 -10.44 7.04 -2.85
N VAL A 129 -11.31 6.32 -3.54
CA VAL A 129 -11.02 5.03 -4.16
C VAL A 129 -11.26 5.18 -5.66
N ALA A 130 -10.22 5.05 -6.46
CA ALA A 130 -10.29 5.10 -7.92
C ALA A 130 -10.69 3.75 -8.53
N ALA A 131 -10.19 2.66 -7.93
CA ALA A 131 -10.50 1.30 -8.37
C ALA A 131 -10.65 0.38 -7.15
N ARG A 132 -11.72 -0.38 -7.11
CA ARG A 132 -12.04 -1.32 -6.04
C ARG A 132 -11.72 -2.75 -6.46
N GLY A 133 -11.17 -3.53 -5.54
CA GLY A 133 -10.98 -4.97 -5.73
C GLY A 133 -10.05 -5.30 -6.90
N VAL A 134 -8.96 -4.55 -7.03
CA VAL A 134 -8.00 -4.73 -8.12
C VAL A 134 -7.24 -6.03 -7.94
N GLN A 135 -7.24 -6.86 -8.98
CA GLN A 135 -6.41 -8.05 -9.10
C GLN A 135 -5.68 -8.03 -10.44
N VAL A 136 -4.42 -8.46 -10.44
CA VAL A 136 -3.59 -8.54 -11.64
C VAL A 136 -3.22 -10.00 -11.89
N GLU A 137 -3.52 -10.49 -13.09
CA GLU A 137 -3.18 -11.81 -13.57
C GLU A 137 -2.02 -11.71 -14.56
N LEU A 138 -0.95 -12.48 -14.35
CA LEU A 138 0.12 -12.67 -15.31
C LEU A 138 0.01 -14.04 -15.96
N ARG A 139 -0.18 -14.08 -17.28
CA ARG A 139 -0.19 -15.31 -18.07
C ARG A 139 1.16 -15.52 -18.73
N LEU A 140 1.77 -16.61 -18.36
CA LEU A 140 3.05 -17.07 -18.91
C LEU A 140 2.83 -18.33 -19.74
N PRO A 141 3.74 -18.67 -20.68
CA PRO A 141 3.78 -19.99 -21.30
C PRO A 141 3.82 -21.11 -20.26
N TRP A 142 3.19 -22.25 -20.55
CA TRP A 142 3.01 -23.36 -19.62
C TRP A 142 4.29 -23.92 -18.99
N TYR A 143 5.43 -23.75 -19.67
CA TYR A 143 6.75 -24.23 -19.22
C TYR A 143 7.49 -23.18 -18.39
N MET A 144 6.89 -22.02 -18.11
CA MET A 144 7.46 -20.98 -17.27
C MET A 144 6.75 -20.90 -15.92
N GLY A 145 7.52 -20.61 -14.89
CA GLY A 145 7.02 -20.37 -13.54
C GLY A 145 7.67 -19.15 -12.89
N ILE A 146 7.04 -18.66 -11.85
CA ILE A 146 7.61 -17.61 -10.99
C ILE A 146 8.61 -18.28 -10.05
N GLU A 147 9.87 -17.87 -10.12
CA GLU A 147 10.94 -18.32 -9.22
C GLU A 147 10.98 -17.45 -7.95
N LYS A 148 10.79 -16.14 -8.10
CA LYS A 148 10.73 -15.18 -6.98
C LYS A 148 9.74 -14.08 -7.31
N PHE A 149 8.90 -13.76 -6.35
CA PHE A 149 7.93 -12.69 -6.42
C PHE A 149 8.26 -11.60 -5.40
N TYR A 150 8.21 -10.36 -5.83
CA TYR A 150 8.41 -9.19 -4.99
C TYR A 150 7.10 -8.40 -4.92
N GLY A 151 6.19 -8.89 -4.14
CA GLY A 151 4.88 -8.36 -3.83
C GLY A 151 4.39 -9.05 -2.57
N GLU A 152 3.16 -8.80 -2.18
CA GLU A 152 2.59 -9.39 -0.97
C GLU A 152 2.28 -10.88 -1.18
N GLU A 153 1.44 -11.17 -2.15
CA GLU A 153 0.95 -12.53 -2.42
C GLU A 153 0.88 -12.82 -3.91
N TYR A 154 1.07 -14.08 -4.28
CA TYR A 154 0.66 -14.60 -5.58
C TYR A 154 0.14 -16.03 -5.46
N SER A 155 -0.85 -16.37 -6.25
CA SER A 155 -1.40 -17.72 -6.33
C SER A 155 -1.92 -17.99 -7.74
N THR A 156 -2.04 -19.28 -8.11
CA THR A 156 -2.76 -19.71 -9.30
C THR A 156 -4.29 -19.72 -9.10
N ASN A 157 -4.74 -19.56 -7.86
CA ASN A 157 -6.14 -19.46 -7.50
C ASN A 157 -6.48 -18.01 -7.10
N PRO A 158 -7.23 -17.27 -7.94
CA PRO A 158 -7.53 -15.86 -7.65
C PRO A 158 -8.33 -15.64 -6.35
N LYS A 159 -8.94 -16.67 -5.78
CA LYS A 159 -9.67 -16.56 -4.51
C LYS A 159 -8.75 -16.54 -3.29
N GLU A 160 -7.49 -16.90 -3.46
CA GLU A 160 -6.48 -16.87 -2.40
C GLU A 160 -5.74 -15.52 -2.32
N ILE A 161 -5.95 -14.66 -3.33
CA ILE A 161 -5.32 -13.34 -3.38
C ILE A 161 -6.33 -12.30 -2.89
N GLU A 162 -5.94 -11.54 -1.89
CA GLU A 162 -6.74 -10.44 -1.39
C GLU A 162 -6.75 -9.28 -2.41
N PRO A 163 -7.95 -8.89 -2.92
CA PRO A 163 -8.03 -7.80 -3.89
C PRO A 163 -7.73 -6.46 -3.23
N GLN A 164 -6.90 -5.65 -3.87
CA GLN A 164 -6.49 -4.35 -3.36
C GLN A 164 -7.40 -3.21 -3.84
N HIS A 165 -7.48 -2.13 -3.07
CA HIS A 165 -8.11 -0.90 -3.51
C HIS A 165 -7.03 0.10 -3.92
N LEU A 166 -7.26 0.81 -5.02
CA LEU A 166 -6.38 1.89 -5.48
C LEU A 166 -7.02 3.23 -5.27
N ALA A 167 -6.29 4.15 -4.69
CA ALA A 167 -6.65 5.55 -4.60
C ALA A 167 -6.28 6.32 -5.90
N PRO A 168 -6.81 7.52 -6.12
CA PRO A 168 -6.38 8.37 -7.21
C PRO A 168 -4.87 8.66 -7.14
N GLY A 169 -4.17 8.45 -8.22
CA GLY A 169 -2.71 8.64 -8.28
C GLY A 169 -1.88 7.44 -7.86
N ASP A 170 -2.48 6.40 -7.28
CA ASP A 170 -1.77 5.18 -6.93
C ASP A 170 -1.29 4.40 -8.15
N ALA A 171 -0.16 3.74 -7.97
CA ALA A 171 0.41 2.79 -8.93
C ALA A 171 0.85 1.53 -8.20
N MET A 172 0.43 0.37 -8.70
CA MET A 172 0.92 -0.93 -8.23
C MET A 172 1.99 -1.42 -9.19
N VAL A 173 3.15 -1.78 -8.64
CA VAL A 173 4.27 -2.34 -9.40
C VAL A 173 4.61 -3.71 -8.84
N PHE A 174 4.47 -4.73 -9.68
CA PHE A 174 4.86 -6.10 -9.35
C PHE A 174 6.15 -6.45 -10.07
N SER A 175 7.12 -6.95 -9.33
CA SER A 175 8.37 -7.43 -9.89
C SER A 175 8.53 -8.92 -9.58
N GLN A 176 8.90 -9.70 -10.57
CA GLN A 176 9.12 -11.13 -10.40
C GLN A 176 10.28 -11.64 -11.27
N VAL A 177 10.92 -12.68 -10.76
CA VAL A 177 11.87 -13.48 -11.54
C VAL A 177 11.10 -14.68 -12.07
N VAL A 178 11.08 -14.83 -13.39
CA VAL A 178 10.48 -15.98 -14.05
C VAL A 178 11.57 -16.92 -14.57
N ARG A 179 11.30 -18.21 -14.54
CA ARG A 179 12.22 -19.25 -14.98
C ARG A 179 11.49 -20.22 -15.90
N ALA A 180 12.17 -20.62 -16.99
CA ALA A 180 11.74 -21.73 -17.81
C ALA A 180 12.08 -23.07 -17.14
N CYS A 181 11.19 -24.07 -17.19
CA CYS A 181 11.44 -25.42 -16.69
C CYS A 181 12.56 -26.13 -17.48
N SER A 182 12.76 -25.75 -18.73
CA SER A 182 13.81 -26.26 -19.61
C SER A 182 14.40 -25.12 -20.43
N SER A 183 15.73 -25.08 -20.53
CA SER A 183 16.46 -24.08 -21.32
C SER A 183 16.26 -24.19 -22.83
N THR A 184 15.68 -25.28 -23.31
CA THR A 184 15.48 -25.55 -24.74
C THR A 184 14.09 -25.15 -25.24
N GLU A 185 13.19 -24.73 -24.35
CA GLU A 185 11.78 -24.45 -24.70
C GLU A 185 11.45 -22.97 -24.86
N TYR A 186 12.42 -22.10 -24.59
CA TYR A 186 12.23 -20.65 -24.69
C TYR A 186 12.18 -20.21 -26.17
N SER A 187 11.14 -19.46 -26.53
CA SER A 187 11.03 -18.76 -27.79
C SER A 187 10.78 -17.26 -27.57
N SER A 188 11.48 -16.44 -28.35
CA SER A 188 11.24 -14.99 -28.35
C SER A 188 9.85 -14.59 -28.82
N ALA A 189 9.15 -15.49 -29.53
CA ALA A 189 7.79 -15.27 -30.01
C ALA A 189 6.71 -15.66 -28.99
N ASP A 190 7.08 -16.30 -27.88
CA ASP A 190 6.12 -16.76 -26.89
C ASP A 190 5.38 -15.61 -26.23
N PRO A 191 4.06 -15.71 -26.12
CA PRO A 191 3.24 -14.62 -25.63
C PRO A 191 3.32 -14.50 -24.10
N ILE A 192 3.25 -13.26 -23.64
CA ILE A 192 3.00 -12.90 -22.25
C ILE A 192 1.78 -11.99 -22.23
N GLU A 193 0.87 -12.23 -21.32
CA GLU A 193 -0.31 -11.38 -21.13
C GLU A 193 -0.43 -10.94 -19.67
N VAL A 194 -0.72 -9.67 -19.48
CA VAL A 194 -1.07 -9.10 -18.17
C VAL A 194 -2.50 -8.61 -18.24
N ILE A 195 -3.33 -9.06 -17.29
CA ILE A 195 -4.74 -8.69 -17.21
C ILE A 195 -4.98 -8.05 -15.85
N ALA A 196 -5.52 -6.84 -15.83
CA ALA A 196 -6.00 -6.20 -14.61
C ALA A 196 -7.52 -6.17 -14.59
N ARG A 197 -8.10 -6.58 -13.45
CA ARG A 197 -9.55 -6.57 -13.19
C ARG A 197 -9.84 -5.74 -11.97
N TRP A 198 -10.90 -4.97 -12.02
CA TRP A 198 -11.35 -4.15 -10.90
C TRP A 198 -12.83 -3.82 -11.01
N GLN A 199 -13.38 -3.25 -9.95
CA GLN A 199 -14.72 -2.66 -9.95
C GLN A 199 -14.65 -1.14 -9.83
N THR A 200 -15.61 -0.46 -10.43
CA THR A 200 -15.81 0.97 -10.16
C THR A 200 -16.28 1.18 -8.70
N PRO A 201 -15.78 2.20 -8.00
CA PRO A 201 -15.94 2.30 -6.53
C PRO A 201 -17.40 2.48 -6.07
N VAL A 202 -18.23 3.14 -6.87
CA VAL A 202 -19.63 3.46 -6.50
C VAL A 202 -20.63 2.52 -7.14
N SER A 203 -20.48 2.24 -8.44
CA SER A 203 -21.45 1.43 -9.19
C SER A 203 -21.13 -0.06 -9.19
N HIS A 204 -19.94 -0.44 -8.67
CA HIS A 204 -19.41 -1.81 -8.63
C HIS A 204 -19.42 -2.53 -9.98
N LEU A 205 -19.33 -1.77 -11.08
CA LEU A 205 -19.25 -2.33 -12.42
C LEU A 205 -17.88 -2.95 -12.66
N GLU A 206 -17.87 -4.22 -13.05
CA GLU A 206 -16.66 -4.93 -13.42
C GLU A 206 -15.97 -4.27 -14.62
N LYS A 207 -14.66 -4.15 -14.52
CA LYS A 207 -13.77 -3.63 -15.56
C LYS A 207 -12.59 -4.56 -15.73
N GLU A 208 -12.12 -4.64 -16.96
CA GLU A 208 -10.94 -5.42 -17.32
C GLU A 208 -10.14 -4.67 -18.37
N VAL A 209 -8.84 -4.77 -18.28
CA VAL A 209 -7.90 -4.40 -19.34
C VAL A 209 -6.84 -5.49 -19.47
N SER A 210 -6.44 -5.82 -20.69
CA SER A 210 -5.33 -6.72 -20.96
C SER A 210 -4.29 -6.08 -21.86
N VAL A 211 -3.02 -6.45 -21.61
CA VAL A 211 -1.89 -6.08 -22.45
C VAL A 211 -1.12 -7.35 -22.79
N GLN A 212 -0.89 -7.55 -24.08
CA GLN A 212 -0.13 -8.68 -24.60
C GLN A 212 1.22 -8.23 -25.15
N SER A 213 2.22 -9.05 -24.98
CA SER A 213 3.58 -8.86 -25.50
C SER A 213 4.21 -10.22 -25.81
N THR A 214 5.46 -10.23 -26.21
CA THR A 214 6.28 -11.44 -26.35
C THR A 214 7.57 -11.30 -25.58
N PHE A 215 8.21 -12.41 -25.24
CA PHE A 215 9.53 -12.39 -24.57
C PHE A 215 10.55 -11.59 -25.38
N GLY A 216 10.58 -11.76 -26.68
CA GLY A 216 11.49 -11.01 -27.55
C GLY A 216 11.27 -9.51 -27.49
N ALA A 217 10.02 -9.07 -27.51
CA ALA A 217 9.68 -7.66 -27.39
C ALA A 217 10.06 -7.10 -26.00
N LEU A 218 9.81 -7.83 -24.92
CA LEU A 218 10.17 -7.40 -23.57
C LEU A 218 11.70 -7.32 -23.38
N LEU A 219 12.45 -8.30 -23.86
CA LEU A 219 13.91 -8.30 -23.79
C LEU A 219 14.56 -7.20 -24.64
N ALA A 220 13.89 -6.76 -25.71
CA ALA A 220 14.35 -5.65 -26.54
C ALA A 220 13.96 -4.26 -25.99
N THR A 221 13.13 -4.21 -24.95
CA THR A 221 12.66 -2.95 -24.35
C THR A 221 13.76 -2.34 -23.48
N GLN A 222 13.75 -1.01 -23.35
CA GLN A 222 14.66 -0.30 -22.45
C GLN A 222 14.38 -0.70 -20.99
N THR A 223 15.44 -1.01 -20.25
CA THR A 223 15.39 -1.58 -18.90
C THR A 223 15.37 -0.53 -17.79
N LYS A 224 15.41 0.77 -18.09
CA LYS A 224 15.57 1.84 -17.09
C LYS A 224 14.66 1.69 -15.85
N TYR A 225 13.38 1.42 -16.06
CA TYR A 225 12.44 1.25 -14.93
C TYR A 225 12.61 -0.09 -14.23
N GLN A 226 13.00 -1.13 -14.95
CA GLN A 226 13.31 -2.44 -14.37
C GLN A 226 14.59 -2.35 -13.54
N ASP A 227 15.62 -1.66 -14.03
CA ASP A 227 16.87 -1.45 -13.31
C ASP A 227 16.66 -0.61 -12.05
N LYS A 228 15.78 0.42 -12.12
CA LYS A 228 15.35 1.19 -10.94
C LYS A 228 14.65 0.28 -9.93
N ALA A 229 13.67 -0.51 -10.35
CA ALA A 229 12.96 -1.45 -9.48
C ALA A 229 13.94 -2.46 -8.85
N ALA A 230 14.89 -2.99 -9.61
CA ALA A 230 15.91 -3.90 -9.10
C ALA A 230 16.85 -3.25 -8.05
N ALA A 231 17.11 -1.94 -8.16
CA ALA A 231 17.87 -1.19 -7.15
C ALA A 231 17.07 -1.00 -5.87
N ILE A 232 15.77 -0.65 -5.98
CA ILE A 232 14.85 -0.51 -4.84
C ILE A 232 14.69 -1.85 -4.11
N ILE A 233 14.46 -2.94 -4.85
CA ILE A 233 14.35 -4.30 -4.30
C ILE A 233 15.66 -4.69 -3.59
N ALA A 234 16.82 -4.41 -4.19
CA ALA A 234 18.11 -4.73 -3.56
C ALA A 234 18.30 -3.98 -2.23
N TYR A 235 17.80 -2.75 -2.13
CA TYR A 235 17.80 -1.99 -0.88
C TYR A 235 16.90 -2.66 0.17
N ALA A 236 15.66 -2.99 -0.19
CA ALA A 236 14.72 -3.65 0.71
C ALA A 236 15.23 -5.02 1.20
N GLU A 237 15.81 -5.83 0.29
CA GLU A 237 16.39 -7.12 0.65
C GLU A 237 17.61 -6.97 1.59
N ALA A 238 18.43 -5.95 1.39
CA ALA A 238 19.56 -5.68 2.27
C ALA A 238 19.16 -5.34 3.71
N LEU A 239 17.97 -4.77 3.91
CA LEU A 239 17.47 -4.45 5.25
C LEU A 239 16.92 -5.67 6.01
N LYS A 240 16.62 -6.77 5.30
CA LYS A 240 16.04 -7.98 5.91
C LYS A 240 17.07 -8.87 6.60
N ASP A 241 18.35 -8.81 6.20
CA ASP A 241 19.41 -9.65 6.76
C ASP A 241 20.55 -8.80 7.35
N PRO A 242 20.54 -8.58 8.67
CA PRO A 242 21.55 -7.77 9.35
C PRO A 242 22.99 -8.29 9.18
N LEU A 243 23.17 -9.61 8.95
CA LEU A 243 24.51 -10.20 8.85
C LEU A 243 25.22 -9.84 7.55
N THR A 244 24.49 -9.67 6.49
CA THR A 244 25.02 -9.34 5.16
C THR A 244 24.69 -7.92 4.71
N ALA A 245 23.95 -7.18 5.53
CA ALA A 245 23.42 -5.86 5.20
C ALA A 245 24.49 -4.88 4.70
N LYS A 246 25.64 -4.81 5.37
CA LYS A 246 26.74 -3.89 4.97
C LYS A 246 27.18 -4.10 3.53
N ASP A 247 27.45 -5.35 3.16
CA ASP A 247 27.95 -5.68 1.83
C ASP A 247 26.84 -5.49 0.77
N GLN A 248 25.61 -5.88 1.10
CA GLN A 248 24.46 -5.71 0.23
C GLN A 248 24.10 -4.23 0.01
N LEU A 249 24.13 -3.40 1.05
CA LEU A 249 23.93 -1.95 0.95
C LEU A 249 25.01 -1.30 0.10
N THR A 250 26.26 -1.72 0.28
CA THR A 250 27.38 -1.24 -0.54
C THR A 250 27.21 -1.60 -2.02
N ALA A 251 26.80 -2.84 -2.30
CA ALA A 251 26.50 -3.29 -3.67
C ALA A 251 25.29 -2.53 -4.26
N THR A 252 24.30 -2.20 -3.43
CA THR A 252 23.13 -1.43 -3.87
C THR A 252 23.49 0.01 -4.25
N LEU A 253 24.42 0.65 -3.54
CA LEU A 253 24.94 1.97 -3.95
C LEU A 253 25.56 1.94 -5.36
N ALA A 254 26.29 0.87 -5.68
CA ALA A 254 26.86 0.71 -7.02
C ALA A 254 25.77 0.52 -8.08
N LYS A 255 24.69 -0.22 -7.78
CA LYS A 255 23.53 -0.35 -8.68
C LYS A 255 22.84 0.99 -8.90
N ILE A 256 22.56 1.75 -7.84
CA ILE A 256 21.94 3.08 -7.93
C ILE A 256 22.80 4.01 -8.80
N ALA A 257 24.12 4.02 -8.60
CA ALA A 257 25.03 4.84 -9.40
C ALA A 257 25.05 4.45 -10.90
N ALA A 258 24.82 3.17 -11.21
CA ALA A 258 24.73 2.69 -12.59
C ALA A 258 23.38 3.08 -13.25
N VAL A 259 22.29 3.07 -12.50
CA VAL A 259 20.94 3.40 -12.99
C VAL A 259 20.75 4.90 -13.14
N ASP A 260 21.24 5.67 -12.18
CA ASP A 260 21.15 7.15 -12.15
C ASP A 260 22.54 7.78 -11.92
N PRO A 261 23.42 7.74 -12.93
CA PRO A 261 24.76 8.31 -12.80
C PRO A 261 24.78 9.83 -12.60
N ALA A 262 23.73 10.52 -13.03
CA ALA A 262 23.60 11.97 -12.86
C ALA A 262 22.99 12.38 -11.51
N GLY A 263 22.41 11.45 -10.74
CA GLY A 263 21.75 11.73 -9.48
C GLY A 263 20.49 12.60 -9.63
N THR A 264 19.76 12.42 -10.71
CA THR A 264 18.57 13.24 -11.04
C THR A 264 17.25 12.59 -10.64
N ASP A 265 17.26 11.30 -10.32
CA ASP A 265 16.08 10.59 -9.83
C ASP A 265 15.92 10.86 -8.31
N PRO A 266 14.82 11.53 -7.88
CA PRO A 266 14.68 11.94 -6.50
C PRO A 266 14.54 10.75 -5.53
N GLU A 267 13.85 9.68 -5.93
CA GLU A 267 13.64 8.49 -5.12
C GLU A 267 14.94 7.70 -4.93
N LEU A 268 15.72 7.51 -6.00
CA LEU A 268 17.03 6.87 -5.90
C LEU A 268 18.02 7.71 -5.07
N SER A 269 17.92 9.04 -5.15
CA SER A 269 18.74 9.95 -4.35
C SER A 269 18.39 9.86 -2.86
N GLU A 270 17.12 9.75 -2.51
CA GLU A 270 16.66 9.53 -1.14
C GLU A 270 17.17 8.18 -0.59
N ILE A 271 16.95 7.09 -1.33
CA ILE A 271 17.43 5.75 -0.95
C ILE A 271 18.95 5.74 -0.77
N LYS A 272 19.70 6.39 -1.66
CA LYS A 272 21.15 6.57 -1.52
C LYS A 272 21.53 7.24 -0.19
N GLY A 273 20.80 8.30 0.18
CA GLY A 273 21.01 8.99 1.45
C GLY A 273 20.74 8.10 2.67
N LEU A 274 19.66 7.29 2.61
CA LEU A 274 19.32 6.32 3.66
C LEU A 274 20.38 5.22 3.78
N ILE A 275 20.85 4.67 2.67
CA ILE A 275 21.93 3.67 2.66
C ILE A 275 23.21 4.26 3.28
N GLN A 276 23.59 5.48 2.90
CA GLN A 276 24.78 6.14 3.45
C GLN A 276 24.70 6.31 4.97
N LYS A 277 23.52 6.71 5.50
CA LYS A 277 23.29 6.76 6.95
C LYS A 277 23.39 5.37 7.58
N ALA A 278 22.74 4.37 7.02
CA ALA A 278 22.79 3.00 7.53
C ALA A 278 24.23 2.47 7.60
N LEU A 279 25.04 2.71 6.59
CA LEU A 279 26.44 2.29 6.55
C LEU A 279 27.32 2.93 7.64
N THR A 280 26.90 4.06 8.23
CA THR A 280 27.61 4.65 9.38
C THR A 280 27.44 3.88 10.69
N LEU A 281 26.48 2.95 10.73
CA LEU A 281 26.16 2.13 11.89
C LEU A 281 26.96 0.82 11.94
N TYR A 282 27.68 0.50 10.86
CA TYR A 282 28.51 -0.69 10.70
C TYR A 282 30.01 -0.35 10.70
#